data_00a9478e013388e2e4977bfeb9290b24
#
_entry.id   00a9478e013388e2e4977bfeb9290b24
#
_cell.length_a   1.000
_cell.length_b   1.000
_cell.length_c   1.000
_cell.angle_alpha   90.00
_cell.angle_beta   90.00
_cell.angle_gamma   90.00
#
_symmetry.space_group_name_H-M   'P 1'
#
loop_
_entity.id
_entity.type
_entity.pdbx_description
1 polymer ?
#
loop_
_entity_poly.entity_id
_entity_poly.type
_entity_poly.pdbx_seq_one_letter_code
_entity_poly.pdbx_strand_id
1 'polypeptide(L)'
;MDILLLIQAVIMGIVEGITEFLPISSTGYLILSADLMGFWTKDKADLFVVVVQLGAILAVIYDYWGRLWQALMGLLTGKAEGMSNPRQLGLSLIVATIPVMIVGFTFADEIKAYLFNPIVVAIMLIIGGLLIFYVENRPKTIIAQEAEDVSLKTALMIGLFQCLALVPGTSRSGATIIGALWLGVSRKASAEFSFFLGIPVIVGAALLDLLKHHEVLTSSEDWVVLGIGTVVSFVVALLCIRLLVAWVSRRDFKIFAWLRIITGIIVLVAAWGFGYQMAG
;
A
#
# COMPACT_ATOMS: atom_id res chain seq x y z
N MET A 1 1.79 20.24 -24.40
CA MET A 1 2.08 19.14 -23.44
C MET A 1 3.53 19.24 -23.02
N ASP A 2 3.80 19.43 -21.74
CA ASP A 2 5.16 19.57 -21.23
C ASP A 2 5.84 18.17 -21.15
N ILE A 3 6.92 17.98 -21.91
CA ILE A 3 7.66 16.73 -21.96
C ILE A 3 8.29 16.40 -20.58
N LEU A 4 8.73 17.44 -19.86
CA LEU A 4 9.30 17.25 -18.52
C LEU A 4 8.25 16.66 -17.57
N LEU A 5 7.03 17.19 -17.56
CA LEU A 5 5.93 16.71 -16.73
C LEU A 5 5.56 15.25 -17.07
N LEU A 6 5.62 14.86 -18.34
CA LEU A 6 5.39 13.47 -18.75
C LEU A 6 6.49 12.52 -18.23
N ILE A 7 7.76 12.93 -18.31
CA ILE A 7 8.88 12.16 -17.76
C ILE A 7 8.72 12.01 -16.24
N GLN A 8 8.35 13.07 -15.55
CA GLN A 8 8.07 13.05 -14.11
C GLN A 8 6.92 12.09 -13.78
N ALA A 9 5.83 12.09 -14.56
CA ALA A 9 4.71 11.16 -14.37
C ALA A 9 5.14 9.69 -14.55
N VAL A 10 6.02 9.40 -15.52
CA VAL A 10 6.61 8.07 -15.71
C VAL A 10 7.44 7.68 -14.49
N ILE A 11 8.29 8.58 -13.97
CA ILE A 11 9.10 8.31 -12.78
C ILE A 11 8.20 8.04 -11.57
N MET A 12 7.16 8.85 -11.37
CA MET A 12 6.18 8.67 -10.29
C MET A 12 5.45 7.33 -10.40
N GLY A 13 5.04 6.93 -11.61
CA GLY A 13 4.45 5.62 -11.85
C GLY A 13 5.40 4.46 -11.56
N ILE A 14 6.70 4.61 -11.88
CA ILE A 14 7.72 3.62 -11.52
C ILE A 14 7.88 3.53 -10.00
N VAL A 15 8.00 4.66 -9.31
CA VAL A 15 8.11 4.71 -7.85
C VAL A 15 6.92 4.02 -7.20
N GLU A 16 5.71 4.34 -7.63
CA GLU A 16 4.49 3.72 -7.11
C GLU A 16 4.47 2.21 -7.35
N GLY A 17 4.67 1.77 -8.60
CA GLY A 17 4.64 0.36 -8.96
C GLY A 17 5.67 -0.49 -8.22
N ILE A 18 6.83 0.10 -7.86
CA ILE A 18 7.84 -0.58 -7.04
C ILE A 18 7.43 -0.59 -5.56
N THR A 19 6.95 0.52 -5.02
CA THR A 19 6.90 0.72 -3.56
C THR A 19 5.58 0.34 -2.92
N GLU A 20 4.47 0.26 -3.66
CA GLU A 20 3.13 0.03 -3.10
C GLU A 20 3.02 -1.32 -2.37
N PHE A 21 3.60 -2.37 -2.93
CA PHE A 21 3.53 -3.71 -2.35
C PHE A 21 4.65 -4.02 -1.37
N LEU A 22 5.74 -3.25 -1.45
CA LEU A 22 6.84 -3.37 -0.51
C LEU A 22 6.46 -2.74 0.84
N PRO A 23 6.85 -3.33 1.97
CA PRO A 23 6.52 -2.76 3.27
C PRO A 23 7.39 -1.54 3.63
N ILE A 24 7.48 -0.53 2.71
CA ILE A 24 8.39 0.63 2.82
C ILE A 24 7.72 2.00 2.76
N SER A 25 6.39 2.06 2.55
CA SER A 25 5.57 3.28 2.47
C SER A 25 5.64 4.03 1.13
N SER A 26 4.89 3.54 0.12
CA SER A 26 4.79 4.16 -1.22
C SER A 26 4.45 5.65 -1.15
N THR A 27 3.47 6.04 -0.35
CA THR A 27 3.08 7.44 -0.17
C THR A 27 4.27 8.32 0.26
N GLY A 28 5.11 7.84 1.18
CA GLY A 28 6.31 8.57 1.59
C GLY A 28 7.30 8.80 0.43
N TYR A 29 7.53 7.75 -0.38
CA TYR A 29 8.42 7.85 -1.54
C TYR A 29 7.84 8.72 -2.65
N LEU A 30 6.51 8.66 -2.88
CA LEU A 30 5.85 9.50 -3.88
C LEU A 30 5.93 10.99 -3.50
N ILE A 31 5.63 11.35 -2.25
CA ILE A 31 5.72 12.73 -1.77
C ILE A 31 7.16 13.24 -1.91
N LEU A 32 8.15 12.48 -1.44
CA LEU A 32 9.56 12.83 -1.60
C LEU A 32 9.96 13.01 -3.07
N SER A 33 9.52 12.12 -3.95
CA SER A 33 9.83 12.19 -5.38
C SER A 33 9.16 13.40 -6.03
N ALA A 34 7.91 13.70 -5.67
CA ALA A 34 7.19 14.87 -6.16
C ALA A 34 7.89 16.16 -5.76
N ASP A 35 8.27 16.30 -4.48
CA ASP A 35 8.97 17.46 -3.97
C ASP A 35 10.34 17.66 -4.64
N LEU A 36 11.14 16.60 -4.74
CA LEU A 36 12.48 16.65 -5.35
C LEU A 36 12.44 17.04 -6.84
N MET A 37 11.39 16.63 -7.54
CA MET A 37 11.25 16.93 -8.97
C MET A 37 10.47 18.22 -9.25
N GLY A 38 9.87 18.84 -8.23
CA GLY A 38 8.89 19.92 -8.44
C GLY A 38 7.72 19.43 -9.30
N PHE A 39 7.21 18.23 -8.99
CA PHE A 39 6.18 17.58 -9.79
C PHE A 39 4.83 18.27 -9.61
N TRP A 40 4.35 18.91 -10.68
CA TRP A 40 3.01 19.47 -10.80
C TRP A 40 2.68 20.56 -9.74
N THR A 41 1.43 21.02 -9.69
CA THR A 41 0.92 21.82 -8.57
C THR A 41 0.53 20.90 -7.42
N LYS A 42 0.56 21.41 -6.19
CA LYS A 42 0.26 20.63 -4.99
C LYS A 42 -1.05 19.84 -5.11
N ASP A 43 -2.17 20.52 -5.40
CA ASP A 43 -3.49 19.86 -5.45
C ASP A 43 -3.55 18.73 -6.50
N LYS A 44 -2.89 18.94 -7.66
CA LYS A 44 -2.81 17.91 -8.71
C LYS A 44 -1.87 16.77 -8.33
N ALA A 45 -0.77 17.07 -7.66
CA ALA A 45 0.17 16.06 -7.16
C ALA A 45 -0.48 15.20 -6.08
N ASP A 46 -1.23 15.79 -5.16
CA ASP A 46 -1.96 15.09 -4.11
C ASP A 46 -2.98 14.12 -4.70
N LEU A 47 -3.79 14.57 -5.66
CA LEU A 47 -4.72 13.69 -6.38
C LEU A 47 -3.99 12.59 -7.17
N PHE A 48 -2.88 12.93 -7.82
CA PHE A 48 -2.07 11.96 -8.58
C PHE A 48 -1.55 10.83 -7.66
N VAL A 49 -1.01 11.17 -6.49
CA VAL A 49 -0.46 10.20 -5.51
C VAL A 49 -1.51 9.17 -5.09
N VAL A 50 -2.77 9.57 -4.95
CA VAL A 50 -3.86 8.66 -4.58
C VAL A 50 -4.32 7.83 -5.79
N VAL A 51 -4.51 8.47 -6.94
CA VAL A 51 -5.10 7.79 -8.11
C VAL A 51 -4.11 6.85 -8.81
N VAL A 52 -2.82 7.17 -8.83
CA VAL A 52 -1.78 6.32 -9.44
C VAL A 52 -1.70 4.92 -8.81
N GLN A 53 -2.11 4.79 -7.54
CA GLN A 53 -2.22 3.51 -6.83
C GLN A 53 -3.21 2.55 -7.50
N LEU A 54 -4.22 3.07 -8.23
CA LEU A 54 -5.12 2.21 -9.02
C LEU A 54 -4.37 1.37 -10.04
N GLY A 55 -3.29 1.91 -10.64
CA GLY A 55 -2.44 1.14 -11.54
C GLY A 55 -1.85 -0.08 -10.84
N ALA A 56 -1.27 0.11 -9.66
CA ALA A 56 -0.70 -0.98 -8.87
C ALA A 56 -1.76 -2.01 -8.47
N ILE A 57 -2.95 -1.58 -8.03
CA ILE A 57 -4.04 -2.49 -7.64
C ILE A 57 -4.62 -3.25 -8.84
N LEU A 58 -4.74 -2.64 -10.00
CA LEU A 58 -5.14 -3.32 -11.22
C LEU A 58 -4.15 -4.44 -11.59
N ALA A 59 -2.86 -4.27 -11.29
CA ALA A 59 -1.85 -5.33 -11.47
C ALA A 59 -2.12 -6.53 -10.57
N VAL A 60 -2.53 -6.33 -9.30
CA VAL A 60 -2.95 -7.41 -8.40
C VAL A 60 -4.18 -8.12 -8.95
N ILE A 61 -5.20 -7.36 -9.36
CA ILE A 61 -6.43 -7.93 -9.91
C ILE A 61 -6.12 -8.78 -11.15
N TYR A 62 -5.25 -8.29 -12.02
CA TYR A 62 -4.85 -9.00 -13.23
C TYR A 62 -4.06 -10.28 -12.91
N ASP A 63 -3.02 -10.19 -12.07
CA ASP A 63 -2.12 -11.33 -11.78
C ASP A 63 -2.81 -12.43 -10.96
N TYR A 64 -3.75 -12.04 -10.09
CA TYR A 64 -4.50 -12.96 -9.23
C TYR A 64 -5.96 -13.13 -9.62
N TRP A 65 -6.34 -12.79 -10.87
CA TRP A 65 -7.72 -12.83 -11.33
C TRP A 65 -8.45 -14.11 -10.99
N GLY A 66 -7.83 -15.28 -11.27
CA GLY A 66 -8.45 -16.59 -11.01
C GLY A 66 -8.78 -16.81 -9.53
N ARG A 67 -7.86 -16.44 -8.61
CA ARG A 67 -8.08 -16.60 -7.16
C ARG A 67 -9.14 -15.61 -6.64
N LEU A 68 -9.11 -14.37 -7.10
CA LEU A 68 -10.08 -13.34 -6.73
C LEU A 68 -11.48 -13.68 -7.24
N TRP A 69 -11.58 -14.19 -8.47
CA TRP A 69 -12.84 -14.67 -9.03
C TRP A 69 -13.41 -15.85 -8.25
N GLN A 70 -12.57 -16.81 -7.87
CA GLN A 70 -13.00 -17.95 -7.05
C GLN A 70 -13.45 -17.50 -5.65
N ALA A 71 -12.76 -16.53 -5.03
CA ALA A 71 -13.16 -15.95 -3.75
C ALA A 71 -14.55 -15.27 -3.87
N LEU A 72 -14.78 -14.50 -4.93
CA LEU A 72 -16.08 -13.87 -5.22
C LEU A 72 -17.18 -14.91 -5.43
N MET A 73 -16.93 -15.91 -6.27
CA MET A 73 -17.92 -16.99 -6.51
C MET A 73 -18.17 -17.80 -5.24
N GLY A 74 -17.13 -18.04 -4.42
CA GLY A 74 -17.29 -18.70 -3.12
C GLY A 74 -18.19 -17.92 -2.16
N LEU A 75 -18.14 -16.59 -2.19
CA LEU A 75 -19.05 -15.72 -1.42
C LEU A 75 -20.49 -15.81 -1.92
N LEU A 76 -20.69 -15.77 -3.25
CA LEU A 76 -22.03 -15.70 -3.85
C LEU A 76 -22.76 -17.04 -3.88
N THR A 77 -22.03 -18.12 -4.17
CA THR A 77 -22.64 -19.45 -4.42
C THR A 77 -22.34 -20.48 -3.33
N GLY A 78 -21.39 -20.18 -2.44
CA GLY A 78 -20.87 -21.16 -1.47
C GLY A 78 -20.04 -22.28 -2.08
N LYS A 79 -19.86 -22.30 -3.41
CA LYS A 79 -19.11 -23.29 -4.17
C LYS A 79 -18.11 -22.59 -5.08
N ALA A 80 -16.86 -23.07 -5.10
CA ALA A 80 -15.89 -22.70 -6.12
C ALA A 80 -14.92 -23.87 -6.30
N GLU A 81 -14.52 -24.14 -7.53
CA GLU A 81 -13.60 -25.21 -7.88
C GLU A 81 -12.15 -24.67 -7.86
N GLY A 82 -11.20 -25.47 -7.41
CA GLY A 82 -9.78 -25.21 -7.58
C GLY A 82 -9.05 -24.52 -6.41
N MET A 83 -9.76 -23.91 -5.47
CA MET A 83 -9.17 -23.33 -4.23
C MET A 83 -9.70 -24.09 -3.01
N SER A 84 -8.85 -24.28 -1.98
CA SER A 84 -9.23 -25.02 -0.77
C SER A 84 -10.38 -24.35 -0.01
N ASN A 85 -10.32 -23.01 0.18
CA ASN A 85 -11.27 -22.23 0.96
C ASN A 85 -11.63 -20.88 0.32
N PRO A 86 -12.26 -20.82 -0.86
CA PRO A 86 -12.51 -19.56 -1.57
C PRO A 86 -13.46 -18.64 -0.83
N ARG A 87 -14.49 -19.18 -0.17
CA ARG A 87 -15.41 -18.39 0.67
C ARG A 87 -14.71 -17.80 1.87
N GLN A 88 -13.79 -18.54 2.48
CA GLN A 88 -12.99 -18.05 3.62
C GLN A 88 -12.16 -16.85 3.23
N LEU A 89 -11.45 -16.90 2.08
CA LEU A 89 -10.67 -15.77 1.59
C LEU A 89 -11.55 -14.52 1.43
N GLY A 90 -12.68 -14.65 0.72
CA GLY A 90 -13.58 -13.50 0.51
C GLY A 90 -14.12 -12.90 1.80
N LEU A 91 -14.58 -13.74 2.74
CA LEU A 91 -15.06 -13.27 4.05
C LEU A 91 -13.94 -12.63 4.87
N SER A 92 -12.73 -13.19 4.84
CA SER A 92 -11.58 -12.65 5.56
C SER A 92 -11.18 -11.27 5.05
N LEU A 93 -11.23 -11.05 3.73
CA LEU A 93 -10.95 -9.73 3.14
C LEU A 93 -12.00 -8.70 3.54
N ILE A 94 -13.29 -9.07 3.55
CA ILE A 94 -14.36 -8.19 4.02
C ILE A 94 -14.14 -7.82 5.50
N VAL A 95 -13.95 -8.82 6.36
CA VAL A 95 -13.76 -8.62 7.80
C VAL A 95 -12.53 -7.76 8.09
N ALA A 96 -11.42 -7.97 7.38
CA ALA A 96 -10.20 -7.18 7.55
C ALA A 96 -10.32 -5.75 7.02
N THR A 97 -11.25 -5.47 6.10
CA THR A 97 -11.48 -4.12 5.57
C THR A 97 -12.29 -3.25 6.54
N ILE A 98 -13.23 -3.85 7.32
CA ILE A 98 -14.16 -3.11 8.19
C ILE A 98 -13.46 -2.16 9.17
N PRO A 99 -12.41 -2.56 9.94
CA PRO A 99 -11.80 -1.67 10.91
C PRO A 99 -11.23 -0.39 10.29
N VAL A 100 -10.47 -0.50 9.20
CA VAL A 100 -9.85 0.67 8.56
C VAL A 100 -10.89 1.58 7.90
N MET A 101 -11.99 1.03 7.40
CA MET A 101 -13.10 1.83 6.87
C MET A 101 -13.75 2.64 7.99
N ILE A 102 -14.05 2.03 9.14
CA ILE A 102 -14.65 2.74 10.29
C ILE A 102 -13.72 3.85 10.76
N VAL A 103 -12.45 3.54 11.03
CA VAL A 103 -11.48 4.52 11.54
C VAL A 103 -11.21 5.61 10.49
N GLY A 104 -11.04 5.24 9.23
CA GLY A 104 -10.80 6.18 8.14
C GLY A 104 -11.96 7.16 7.92
N PHE A 105 -13.21 6.68 7.89
CA PHE A 105 -14.36 7.58 7.74
C PHE A 105 -14.61 8.47 8.95
N THR A 106 -14.21 8.03 10.16
CA THR A 106 -14.47 8.77 11.40
C THR A 106 -13.38 9.80 11.70
N PHE A 107 -12.10 9.47 11.41
CA PHE A 107 -10.94 10.23 11.91
C PHE A 107 -9.98 10.70 10.82
N ALA A 108 -10.33 10.59 9.52
CA ALA A 108 -9.40 10.94 8.44
C ALA A 108 -8.92 12.40 8.50
N ASP A 109 -9.84 13.33 8.79
CA ASP A 109 -9.53 14.76 8.82
C ASP A 109 -8.63 15.12 10.00
N GLU A 110 -8.89 14.55 11.18
CA GLU A 110 -8.05 14.72 12.38
C GLU A 110 -6.66 14.11 12.16
N ILE A 111 -6.59 12.92 11.56
CA ILE A 111 -5.31 12.28 11.23
C ILE A 111 -4.50 13.15 10.27
N LYS A 112 -5.13 13.66 9.21
CA LYS A 112 -4.47 14.57 8.27
C LYS A 112 -3.98 15.84 8.97
N ALA A 113 -4.81 16.47 9.79
CA ALA A 113 -4.48 17.75 10.44
C ALA A 113 -3.29 17.65 11.40
N TYR A 114 -3.13 16.54 12.13
CA TYR A 114 -2.12 16.42 13.19
C TYR A 114 -0.90 15.59 12.81
N LEU A 115 -1.05 14.60 11.93
CA LEU A 115 0.01 13.60 11.69
C LEU A 115 0.72 13.75 10.34
N PHE A 116 0.20 14.54 9.41
CA PHE A 116 0.82 14.72 8.09
C PHE A 116 2.00 15.71 8.16
N ASN A 117 3.12 15.26 8.71
CA ASN A 117 4.36 16.03 8.76
C ASN A 117 5.58 15.10 8.61
N PRO A 118 6.74 15.62 8.12
CA PRO A 118 7.93 14.82 7.82
C PRO A 118 8.49 14.06 9.02
N ILE A 119 8.38 14.64 10.21
CA ILE A 119 8.91 14.02 11.43
C ILE A 119 8.11 12.76 11.78
N VAL A 120 6.77 12.82 11.71
CA VAL A 120 5.91 11.66 11.94
C VAL A 120 6.19 10.57 10.91
N VAL A 121 6.28 10.93 9.62
CA VAL A 121 6.63 9.98 8.55
C VAL A 121 7.95 9.27 8.85
N ALA A 122 8.99 10.01 9.20
CA ALA A 122 10.30 9.46 9.48
C ALA A 122 10.31 8.55 10.72
N ILE A 123 9.65 8.97 11.80
CA ILE A 123 9.50 8.16 13.02
C ILE A 123 8.77 6.86 12.70
N MET A 124 7.68 6.90 11.95
CA MET A 124 6.90 5.71 11.60
C MET A 124 7.64 4.79 10.62
N LEU A 125 8.49 5.33 9.75
CA LEU A 125 9.40 4.52 8.95
C LEU A 125 10.38 3.75 9.85
N ILE A 126 11.02 4.41 10.82
CA ILE A 126 11.97 3.78 11.74
C ILE A 126 11.27 2.74 12.61
N ILE A 127 10.15 3.10 13.25
CA ILE A 127 9.38 2.17 14.09
C ILE A 127 8.96 0.94 13.29
N GLY A 128 8.42 1.13 12.07
CA GLY A 128 8.02 0.02 11.23
C GLY A 128 9.19 -0.88 10.81
N GLY A 129 10.39 -0.31 10.58
CA GLY A 129 11.61 -1.06 10.34
C GLY A 129 12.01 -1.91 11.55
N LEU A 130 11.99 -1.35 12.75
CA LEU A 130 12.26 -2.07 14.00
C LEU A 130 11.24 -3.18 14.26
N LEU A 131 9.96 -2.94 13.97
CA LEU A 131 8.92 -3.96 14.08
C LEU A 131 9.11 -5.11 13.09
N ILE A 132 9.57 -4.87 11.87
CA ILE A 132 9.93 -5.93 10.92
C ILE A 132 11.05 -6.80 11.53
N PHE A 133 12.12 -6.20 12.05
CA PHE A 133 13.20 -6.96 12.71
C PHE A 133 12.69 -7.78 13.88
N TYR A 134 11.86 -7.18 14.73
CA TYR A 134 11.29 -7.87 15.88
C TYR A 134 10.48 -9.09 15.46
N VAL A 135 9.53 -8.90 14.51
CA VAL A 135 8.63 -9.97 14.07
C VAL A 135 9.38 -11.06 13.30
N GLU A 136 10.42 -10.72 12.52
CA GLU A 136 11.19 -11.71 11.78
C GLU A 136 12.11 -12.56 12.67
N ASN A 137 12.59 -12.01 13.79
CA ASN A 137 13.51 -12.71 14.68
C ASN A 137 12.82 -13.58 15.75
N ARG A 138 11.50 -13.42 15.98
CA ARG A 138 10.79 -14.23 16.98
C ARG A 138 10.45 -15.62 16.44
N PRO A 139 10.43 -16.65 17.31
CA PRO A 139 9.89 -17.96 16.95
C PRO A 139 8.42 -17.84 16.50
N LYS A 140 8.06 -18.51 15.41
CA LYS A 140 6.70 -18.46 14.85
C LYS A 140 6.13 -19.86 14.70
N THR A 141 4.92 -20.07 15.19
CA THR A 141 4.10 -21.21 14.79
C THR A 141 3.24 -20.76 13.62
N ILE A 142 3.42 -21.37 12.46
CA ILE A 142 2.64 -21.02 11.28
C ILE A 142 1.26 -21.66 11.40
N ILE A 143 0.22 -20.84 11.41
CA ILE A 143 -1.19 -21.24 11.50
C ILE A 143 -1.95 -21.09 10.17
N ALA A 144 -1.40 -20.34 9.21
CA ALA A 144 -1.95 -20.17 7.87
C ALA A 144 -0.80 -20.18 6.85
N GLN A 145 -0.79 -21.15 5.94
CA GLN A 145 0.23 -21.31 4.89
C GLN A 145 -0.10 -20.52 3.64
N GLU A 146 -1.37 -20.46 3.26
CA GLU A 146 -1.89 -19.72 2.10
C GLU A 146 -2.85 -18.62 2.58
N ALA A 147 -3.12 -17.64 1.74
CA ALA A 147 -3.99 -16.51 2.08
C ALA A 147 -5.44 -16.94 2.40
N GLU A 148 -5.93 -17.99 1.76
CA GLU A 148 -7.24 -18.59 2.00
C GLU A 148 -7.35 -19.36 3.34
N ASP A 149 -6.24 -19.64 4.00
CA ASP A 149 -6.23 -20.27 5.33
C ASP A 149 -6.40 -19.27 6.47
N VAL A 150 -6.36 -17.97 6.16
CA VAL A 150 -6.50 -16.89 7.16
C VAL A 150 -7.89 -16.93 7.76
N SER A 151 -7.98 -17.23 9.07
CA SER A 151 -9.26 -17.27 9.79
C SER A 151 -9.88 -15.88 9.93
N LEU A 152 -11.20 -15.81 10.12
CA LEU A 152 -11.92 -14.52 10.30
C LEU A 152 -11.37 -13.73 11.51
N LYS A 153 -10.99 -14.43 12.59
CA LYS A 153 -10.38 -13.81 13.78
C LYS A 153 -9.01 -13.20 13.42
N THR A 154 -8.18 -13.95 12.71
CA THR A 154 -6.87 -13.48 12.24
C THR A 154 -7.04 -12.31 11.27
N ALA A 155 -8.00 -12.39 10.35
CA ALA A 155 -8.32 -11.33 9.40
C ALA A 155 -8.75 -10.03 10.09
N LEU A 156 -9.63 -10.11 11.10
CA LEU A 156 -10.02 -8.96 11.91
C LEU A 156 -8.82 -8.30 12.58
N MET A 157 -7.93 -9.11 13.17
CA MET A 157 -6.71 -8.59 13.80
C MET A 157 -5.77 -7.93 12.78
N ILE A 158 -5.60 -8.51 11.59
CA ILE A 158 -4.85 -7.87 10.49
C ILE A 158 -5.50 -6.54 10.09
N GLY A 159 -6.84 -6.47 10.04
CA GLY A 159 -7.58 -5.24 9.80
C GLY A 159 -7.35 -4.16 10.87
N LEU A 160 -7.23 -4.55 12.13
CA LEU A 160 -6.85 -3.63 13.21
C LEU A 160 -5.41 -3.12 13.04
N PHE A 161 -4.46 -3.99 12.67
CA PHE A 161 -3.11 -3.54 12.30
C PHE A 161 -3.14 -2.58 11.10
N GLN A 162 -4.03 -2.81 10.12
CA GLN A 162 -4.19 -1.92 8.97
C GLN A 162 -4.60 -0.50 9.37
N CYS A 163 -5.32 -0.29 10.48
CA CYS A 163 -5.66 1.05 10.96
C CYS A 163 -4.43 1.91 11.26
N LEU A 164 -3.29 1.28 11.62
CA LEU A 164 -2.03 1.99 11.81
C LEU A 164 -1.54 2.65 10.51
N ALA A 165 -1.94 2.12 9.36
CA ALA A 165 -1.56 2.67 8.05
C ALA A 165 -2.20 4.03 7.74
N LEU A 166 -3.19 4.45 8.51
CA LEU A 166 -3.74 5.81 8.44
C LEU A 166 -2.72 6.86 8.93
N VAL A 167 -1.75 6.44 9.76
CA VAL A 167 -0.64 7.30 10.18
C VAL A 167 0.41 7.33 9.06
N PRO A 168 0.76 8.51 8.52
CA PRO A 168 1.72 8.64 7.44
C PRO A 168 3.08 8.01 7.77
N GLY A 169 3.70 7.35 6.79
CA GLY A 169 4.97 6.64 6.98
C GLY A 169 4.83 5.20 7.49
N THR A 170 3.66 4.79 8.00
CA THR A 170 3.46 3.42 8.48
C THR A 170 3.53 2.38 7.36
N SER A 171 3.08 2.69 6.15
CA SER A 171 2.85 1.76 5.04
C SER A 171 1.65 0.82 5.27
N ARG A 172 0.68 0.84 4.37
CA ARG A 172 -0.47 -0.06 4.42
C ARG A 172 -0.03 -1.52 4.30
N SER A 173 0.79 -1.84 3.28
CA SER A 173 1.38 -3.17 3.10
C SER A 173 2.29 -3.55 4.28
N GLY A 174 3.06 -2.60 4.81
CA GLY A 174 3.88 -2.83 6.01
C GLY A 174 3.06 -3.23 7.22
N ALA A 175 2.01 -2.50 7.55
CA ALA A 175 1.15 -2.78 8.71
C ALA A 175 0.46 -4.15 8.59
N THR A 176 -0.10 -4.46 7.43
CA THR A 176 -0.81 -5.73 7.20
C THR A 176 0.13 -6.93 7.15
N ILE A 177 1.29 -6.82 6.49
CA ILE A 177 2.30 -7.90 6.46
C ILE A 177 2.88 -8.15 7.85
N ILE A 178 3.29 -7.10 8.57
CA ILE A 178 3.83 -7.24 9.94
C ILE A 178 2.76 -7.85 10.85
N GLY A 179 1.52 -7.38 10.79
CA GLY A 179 0.41 -7.91 11.57
C GLY A 179 0.14 -9.38 11.27
N ALA A 180 0.09 -9.77 10.01
CA ALA A 180 -0.11 -11.15 9.58
C ALA A 180 1.03 -12.07 10.05
N LEU A 181 2.29 -11.65 9.88
CA LEU A 181 3.46 -12.37 10.37
C LEU A 181 3.45 -12.53 11.90
N TRP A 182 3.06 -11.47 12.62
CA TRP A 182 2.91 -11.51 14.09
C TRP A 182 1.93 -12.57 14.54
N LEU A 183 0.85 -12.72 13.80
CA LEU A 183 -0.22 -13.67 14.09
C LEU A 183 0.05 -15.09 13.59
N GLY A 184 1.22 -15.36 12.98
CA GLY A 184 1.59 -16.70 12.52
C GLY A 184 1.16 -17.05 11.10
N VAL A 185 0.85 -16.06 10.27
CA VAL A 185 0.67 -16.27 8.82
C VAL A 185 2.04 -16.42 8.16
N SER A 186 2.18 -17.31 7.17
CA SER A 186 3.43 -17.49 6.42
C SER A 186 3.84 -16.20 5.69
N ARG A 187 5.13 -16.04 5.34
CA ARG A 187 5.60 -14.84 4.61
C ARG A 187 4.88 -14.62 3.30
N LYS A 188 4.75 -15.68 2.50
CA LYS A 188 4.05 -15.65 1.21
C LYS A 188 2.58 -15.27 1.41
N ALA A 189 1.87 -15.97 2.29
CA ALA A 189 0.46 -15.70 2.56
C ALA A 189 0.24 -14.29 3.15
N SER A 190 1.15 -13.78 3.97
CA SER A 190 1.09 -12.41 4.51
C SER A 190 1.19 -11.36 3.41
N ALA A 191 2.09 -11.55 2.43
CA ALA A 191 2.22 -10.66 1.29
C ALA A 191 0.96 -10.72 0.39
N GLU A 192 0.54 -11.93 -0.01
CA GLU A 192 -0.63 -12.11 -0.88
C GLU A 192 -1.92 -11.59 -0.22
N PHE A 193 -2.16 -11.90 1.05
CA PHE A 193 -3.33 -11.39 1.78
C PHE A 193 -3.31 -9.85 1.88
N SER A 194 -2.14 -9.26 2.10
CA SER A 194 -1.97 -7.81 2.08
C SER A 194 -2.32 -7.22 0.71
N PHE A 195 -1.89 -7.83 -0.39
CA PHE A 195 -2.23 -7.37 -1.75
C PHE A 195 -3.74 -7.40 -1.99
N PHE A 196 -4.40 -8.50 -1.65
CA PHE A 196 -5.84 -8.63 -1.81
C PHE A 196 -6.61 -7.64 -0.95
N LEU A 197 -6.16 -7.42 0.30
CA LEU A 197 -6.76 -6.45 1.21
C LEU A 197 -6.58 -5.00 0.73
N GLY A 198 -5.54 -4.72 -0.06
CA GLY A 198 -5.34 -3.44 -0.73
C GLY A 198 -6.43 -3.09 -1.73
N ILE A 199 -7.06 -4.09 -2.38
CA ILE A 199 -8.03 -3.86 -3.44
C ILE A 199 -9.21 -2.98 -2.96
N PRO A 200 -10.02 -3.39 -1.97
CA PRO A 200 -11.16 -2.59 -1.54
C PRO A 200 -10.74 -1.23 -0.93
N VAL A 201 -9.60 -1.18 -0.25
CA VAL A 201 -9.13 0.04 0.42
C VAL A 201 -8.64 1.09 -0.57
N ILE A 202 -7.76 0.70 -1.51
CA ILE A 202 -7.19 1.65 -2.49
C ILE A 202 -8.23 2.05 -3.53
N VAL A 203 -9.03 1.11 -4.04
CA VAL A 203 -10.11 1.44 -4.97
C VAL A 203 -11.10 2.40 -4.31
N GLY A 204 -11.49 2.14 -3.05
CA GLY A 204 -12.39 3.02 -2.32
C GLY A 204 -11.81 4.42 -2.10
N ALA A 205 -10.54 4.51 -1.68
CA ALA A 205 -9.86 5.78 -1.46
C ALA A 205 -9.70 6.58 -2.76
N ALA A 206 -9.21 5.93 -3.83
CA ALA A 206 -8.97 6.60 -5.11
C ALA A 206 -10.26 7.08 -5.79
N LEU A 207 -11.33 6.27 -5.74
CA LEU A 207 -12.63 6.68 -6.27
C LEU A 207 -13.21 7.85 -5.48
N LEU A 208 -13.14 7.81 -4.15
CA LEU A 208 -13.64 8.89 -3.30
C LEU A 208 -12.88 10.19 -3.55
N ASP A 209 -11.55 10.11 -3.64
CA ASP A 209 -10.69 11.27 -3.86
C ASP A 209 -10.89 11.86 -5.25
N LEU A 210 -10.98 11.01 -6.28
CA LEU A 210 -11.27 11.42 -7.65
C LEU A 210 -12.66 12.10 -7.75
N LEU A 211 -13.68 11.55 -7.09
CA LEU A 211 -15.01 12.14 -7.08
C LEU A 211 -15.05 13.50 -6.40
N LYS A 212 -14.26 13.70 -5.35
CA LYS A 212 -14.22 14.96 -4.59
C LYS A 212 -13.35 16.04 -5.24
N HIS A 213 -12.27 15.65 -5.92
CA HIS A 213 -11.22 16.57 -6.35
C HIS A 213 -10.94 16.54 -7.85
N HIS A 214 -11.75 15.85 -8.68
CA HIS A 214 -11.53 15.81 -10.15
C HIS A 214 -11.51 17.19 -10.80
N GLU A 215 -12.13 18.21 -10.20
CA GLU A 215 -12.17 19.57 -10.69
C GLU A 215 -10.77 20.24 -10.76
N VAL A 216 -9.77 19.73 -10.02
CA VAL A 216 -8.38 20.23 -10.12
C VAL A 216 -7.73 19.85 -11.45
N LEU A 217 -8.25 18.82 -12.14
CA LEU A 217 -7.81 18.41 -13.48
C LEU A 217 -8.54 19.24 -14.55
N THR A 218 -8.00 20.41 -14.86
CA THR A 218 -8.65 21.41 -15.68
C THR A 218 -8.47 21.24 -17.18
N SER A 219 -7.52 20.39 -17.60
CA SER A 219 -7.18 20.20 -19.02
C SER A 219 -7.15 18.73 -19.42
N SER A 220 -7.29 18.45 -20.73
CA SER A 220 -7.08 17.09 -21.25
C SER A 220 -5.65 16.59 -21.04
N GLU A 221 -4.67 17.49 -20.97
CA GLU A 221 -3.28 17.15 -20.67
C GLU A 221 -3.12 16.59 -19.24
N ASP A 222 -3.86 17.12 -18.27
CA ASP A 222 -3.85 16.62 -16.90
C ASP A 222 -4.27 15.15 -16.84
N TRP A 223 -5.32 14.79 -17.57
CA TRP A 223 -5.78 13.39 -17.65
C TRP A 223 -4.77 12.47 -18.34
N VAL A 224 -4.03 12.99 -19.33
CA VAL A 224 -2.95 12.23 -19.98
C VAL A 224 -1.81 11.96 -19.00
N VAL A 225 -1.39 12.96 -18.23
CA VAL A 225 -0.34 12.82 -17.19
C VAL A 225 -0.74 11.77 -16.16
N LEU A 226 -1.96 11.85 -15.63
CA LEU A 226 -2.51 10.89 -14.68
C LEU A 226 -2.59 9.47 -15.29
N GLY A 227 -3.07 9.36 -16.53
CA GLY A 227 -3.18 8.10 -17.25
C GLY A 227 -1.83 7.42 -17.49
N ILE A 228 -0.81 8.20 -17.89
CA ILE A 228 0.57 7.69 -18.09
C ILE A 228 1.13 7.15 -16.77
N GLY A 229 1.04 7.93 -15.68
CA GLY A 229 1.51 7.46 -14.37
C GLY A 229 0.83 6.16 -13.95
N THR A 230 -0.50 6.08 -14.12
CA THR A 230 -1.30 4.89 -13.76
C THR A 230 -0.93 3.66 -14.60
N VAL A 231 -0.74 3.83 -15.92
CA VAL A 231 -0.32 2.72 -16.82
C VAL A 231 1.08 2.23 -16.47
N VAL A 232 2.01 3.16 -16.23
CA VAL A 232 3.39 2.80 -15.84
C VAL A 232 3.39 2.10 -14.49
N SER A 233 2.62 2.60 -13.51
CA SER A 233 2.44 1.95 -12.20
C SER A 233 1.92 0.51 -12.37
N PHE A 234 0.92 0.28 -13.22
CA PHE A 234 0.40 -1.06 -13.52
C PHE A 234 1.49 -2.00 -14.05
N VAL A 235 2.23 -1.58 -15.07
CA VAL A 235 3.25 -2.41 -15.72
C VAL A 235 4.39 -2.76 -14.74
N VAL A 236 4.87 -1.76 -13.99
CA VAL A 236 5.95 -1.95 -13.01
C VAL A 236 5.47 -2.80 -11.83
N ALA A 237 4.26 -2.57 -11.35
CA ALA A 237 3.66 -3.34 -10.26
C ALA A 237 3.51 -4.83 -10.60
N LEU A 238 3.12 -5.17 -11.83
CA LEU A 238 3.04 -6.58 -12.28
C LEU A 238 4.37 -7.32 -12.10
N LEU A 239 5.46 -6.67 -12.45
CA LEU A 239 6.80 -7.24 -12.26
C LEU A 239 7.14 -7.33 -10.77
N CYS A 240 6.89 -6.24 -10.01
CA CYS A 240 7.24 -6.16 -8.60
C CYS A 240 6.48 -7.16 -7.73
N ILE A 241 5.18 -7.40 -7.98
CA ILE A 241 4.37 -8.38 -7.26
C ILE A 241 5.00 -9.77 -7.37
N ARG A 242 5.30 -10.20 -8.61
CA ARG A 242 5.89 -11.52 -8.88
C ARG A 242 7.28 -11.67 -8.24
N LEU A 243 8.12 -10.65 -8.37
CA LEU A 243 9.45 -10.65 -7.76
C LEU A 243 9.38 -10.67 -6.24
N LEU A 244 8.47 -9.90 -5.64
CA LEU A 244 8.32 -9.87 -4.18
C LEU A 244 7.84 -11.22 -3.64
N VAL A 245 6.83 -11.84 -4.25
CA VAL A 245 6.35 -13.17 -3.83
C VAL A 245 7.44 -14.22 -3.98
N ALA A 246 8.19 -14.22 -5.09
CA ALA A 246 9.33 -15.10 -5.27
C ALA A 246 10.43 -14.86 -4.22
N TRP A 247 10.67 -13.61 -3.84
CA TRP A 247 11.64 -13.23 -2.82
C TRP A 247 11.22 -13.73 -1.44
N VAL A 248 10.01 -13.38 -0.97
CA VAL A 248 9.55 -13.68 0.40
C VAL A 248 9.26 -15.16 0.62
N SER A 249 9.11 -15.94 -0.45
CA SER A 249 9.02 -17.41 -0.37
C SER A 249 10.35 -18.05 0.05
N ARG A 250 11.49 -17.34 -0.09
CA ARG A 250 12.84 -17.85 0.19
C ARG A 250 13.64 -17.00 1.17
N ARG A 251 13.25 -15.74 1.36
CA ARG A 251 13.97 -14.75 2.16
C ARG A 251 13.03 -14.09 3.16
N ASP A 252 13.62 -13.38 4.12
CA ASP A 252 12.87 -12.60 5.11
C ASP A 252 12.67 -11.13 4.65
N PHE A 253 11.88 -10.38 5.43
CA PHE A 253 11.60 -8.97 5.15
C PHE A 253 12.66 -7.99 5.70
N LYS A 254 13.79 -8.46 6.25
CA LYS A 254 14.78 -7.62 6.94
C LYS A 254 15.42 -6.56 6.03
N ILE A 255 15.55 -6.83 4.73
CA ILE A 255 16.06 -5.82 3.79
C ILE A 255 15.16 -4.58 3.75
N PHE A 256 13.85 -4.77 3.82
CA PHE A 256 12.88 -3.67 3.85
C PHE A 256 12.91 -2.92 5.20
N ALA A 257 13.26 -3.62 6.29
CA ALA A 257 13.49 -2.96 7.58
C ALA A 257 14.66 -1.98 7.49
N TRP A 258 15.78 -2.38 6.90
CA TRP A 258 16.92 -1.49 6.67
C TRP A 258 16.56 -0.31 5.78
N LEU A 259 15.87 -0.55 4.66
CA LEU A 259 15.42 0.53 3.76
C LEU A 259 14.56 1.55 4.51
N ARG A 260 13.59 1.11 5.33
CA ARG A 260 12.76 2.01 6.14
C ARG A 260 13.58 2.83 7.13
N ILE A 261 14.47 2.20 7.89
CA ILE A 261 15.28 2.88 8.90
C ILE A 261 16.19 3.92 8.25
N ILE A 262 16.88 3.54 7.16
CA ILE A 262 17.79 4.44 6.42
C ILE A 262 17.00 5.64 5.87
N THR A 263 15.87 5.39 5.20
CA THR A 263 15.02 6.47 4.67
C THR A 263 14.49 7.36 5.80
N GLY A 264 14.03 6.78 6.91
CA GLY A 264 13.55 7.53 8.06
C GLY A 264 14.64 8.44 8.67
N ILE A 265 15.87 7.95 8.79
CA ILE A 265 17.01 8.75 9.26
C ILE A 265 17.31 9.88 8.27
N ILE A 266 17.32 9.60 6.96
CA ILE A 266 17.58 10.65 5.94
C ILE A 266 16.52 11.74 6.03
N VAL A 267 15.23 11.38 6.14
CA VAL A 267 14.14 12.35 6.26
C VAL A 267 14.26 13.18 7.55
N LEU A 268 14.63 12.57 8.69
CA LEU A 268 14.86 13.31 9.96
C LEU A 268 16.02 14.30 9.83
N VAL A 269 17.13 13.88 9.25
CA VAL A 269 18.30 14.75 9.05
C VAL A 269 17.95 15.90 8.12
N ALA A 270 17.20 15.65 7.05
CA ALA A 270 16.75 16.70 6.14
C ALA A 270 15.80 17.68 6.82
N ALA A 271 14.84 17.18 7.61
CA ALA A 271 13.88 18.03 8.33
C ALA A 271 14.55 18.92 9.38
N TRP A 272 15.51 18.38 10.14
CA TRP A 272 16.20 19.14 11.19
C TRP A 272 17.38 19.96 10.68
N GLY A 273 18.17 19.41 9.73
CA GLY A 273 19.40 20.05 9.27
C GLY A 273 19.18 21.16 8.23
N PHE A 274 18.15 21.03 7.39
CA PHE A 274 17.89 21.94 6.28
C PHE A 274 16.51 22.62 6.35
N GLY A 275 15.76 22.44 7.45
CA GLY A 275 14.42 23.01 7.59
C GLY A 275 13.43 22.46 6.55
N TYR A 276 13.67 21.26 6.05
CA TYR A 276 12.80 20.62 5.05
C TYR A 276 11.39 20.45 5.63
N GLN A 277 10.43 21.12 5.01
CA GLN A 277 9.01 20.95 5.25
C GLN A 277 8.44 20.25 4.02
N MET A 278 7.85 19.06 4.20
CA MET A 278 7.07 18.48 3.11
C MET A 278 6.01 19.50 2.70
N ALA A 279 5.83 19.66 1.39
CA ALA A 279 4.74 20.46 0.89
C ALA A 279 3.42 19.81 1.37
N GLY A 280 2.93 20.30 2.50
CA GLY A 280 1.75 19.83 3.20
C GLY A 280 0.50 20.50 2.73
#